data_66bb7f6f44705079a431dfa8e4680d62
#
_entry.id   66bb7f6f44705079a431dfa8e4680d62
#
_cell.length_a   1.000
_cell.length_b   1.000
_cell.length_c   1.000
_cell.angle_alpha   90.00
_cell.angle_beta   90.00
_cell.angle_gamma   90.00
#
_symmetry.space_group_name_H-M   'P 1'
#
loop_
_entity.id
_entity.type
_entity.pdbx_description
1 polymer ?
#
loop_
_entity_poly.entity_id
_entity_poly.type
_entity_poly.pdbx_seq_one_letter_code
_entity_poly.pdbx_strand_id
1 'polypeptide(L)'
;DTFSTEIKIGNYTFKDGSVYTGEMKGRKPNGKGKTVFKNGDVFEGEYVKGKREGYGIYMFPDGEKYEGQWFQDQQHGKGIYYFMNNNRYDGMWYQDYQHGEGTMYYHNGDLYVGHWVNDKREGEGTYTWANGAKYTGHWKNDKKNGKGIMNWDDGCKYEGDWKDDVRHGKGVFEYTNGDKYDGDWADDIQHGRGTYYFHTGDRYEGSYLLGERTGEGVYYHANGDKYVGNFKNGMQDGKGTFTWANGAVYEGSWKNNKRDGRGVYKWSNGDVYDGDWKDNRPNGQGTLKTVAGMQYKGGFVDGLEDGQGVQIDKDGNRFEGFFKQGKKNGPFVETDKDGKVIKKGTYKFGRLQ
;
A
#
# COMPACT_ATOMS: atom_id res chain seq x y z
N ASP A 1 65.42 -32.31 -11.91
CA ASP A 1 65.15 -32.46 -13.35
C ASP A 1 64.01 -31.50 -13.73
N THR A 2 64.30 -30.44 -14.50
CA THR A 2 63.39 -29.40 -14.92
C THR A 2 62.26 -29.91 -15.85
N PHE A 3 62.42 -31.12 -16.37
CA PHE A 3 61.47 -31.74 -17.31
C PHE A 3 60.68 -32.90 -16.69
N SER A 4 60.86 -33.15 -15.38
CA SER A 4 60.15 -34.20 -14.68
C SER A 4 58.67 -33.88 -14.57
N THR A 5 57.81 -34.81 -14.95
CA THR A 5 56.36 -34.76 -14.75
C THR A 5 55.96 -35.42 -13.42
N GLU A 6 56.95 -35.98 -12.66
CA GLU A 6 56.70 -36.64 -11.40
C GLU A 6 56.33 -35.61 -10.32
N ILE A 7 55.35 -35.96 -9.50
CA ILE A 7 54.94 -35.16 -8.36
C ILE A 7 55.92 -35.37 -7.21
N LYS A 8 56.53 -34.29 -6.72
CA LYS A 8 57.48 -34.29 -5.59
C LYS A 8 56.86 -33.46 -4.45
N ILE A 9 57.14 -33.87 -3.25
CA ILE A 9 56.79 -33.08 -2.04
C ILE A 9 57.93 -32.12 -1.76
N GLY A 10 57.58 -30.85 -1.50
CA GLY A 10 58.58 -29.81 -1.21
C GLY A 10 57.98 -28.58 -0.56
N ASN A 11 58.85 -27.60 -0.33
CA ASN A 11 58.47 -26.30 0.24
C ASN A 11 58.70 -25.20 -0.79
N TYR A 12 57.88 -24.16 -0.72
CA TYR A 12 58.00 -22.99 -1.56
C TYR A 12 57.61 -21.74 -0.78
N THR A 13 58.44 -20.69 -0.88
CA THR A 13 58.12 -19.40 -0.25
C THR A 13 57.72 -18.41 -1.32
N PHE A 14 56.47 -17.91 -1.22
CA PHE A 14 55.96 -16.90 -2.11
C PHE A 14 56.57 -15.54 -1.87
N LYS A 15 56.41 -14.61 -2.80
CA LYS A 15 56.94 -13.24 -2.72
C LYS A 15 56.49 -12.50 -1.46
N ASP A 16 55.22 -12.73 -1.03
CA ASP A 16 54.65 -12.12 0.15
C ASP A 16 55.13 -12.74 1.46
N GLY A 17 55.99 -13.75 1.36
CA GLY A 17 56.54 -14.45 2.51
C GLY A 17 55.70 -15.61 3.03
N SER A 18 54.58 -15.91 2.41
CA SER A 18 53.80 -17.12 2.74
C SER A 18 54.59 -18.36 2.35
N VAL A 19 54.37 -19.45 3.10
CA VAL A 19 55.12 -20.69 2.94
C VAL A 19 54.20 -21.83 2.54
N TYR A 20 54.50 -22.45 1.44
CA TYR A 20 53.79 -23.63 0.91
C TYR A 20 54.57 -24.90 1.27
N THR A 21 53.82 -25.93 1.65
CA THR A 21 54.34 -27.29 1.82
C THR A 21 53.37 -28.26 1.12
N GLY A 22 53.88 -29.07 0.21
CA GLY A 22 53.09 -30.05 -0.49
C GLY A 22 53.63 -30.48 -1.82
N GLU A 23 52.74 -30.91 -2.70
CA GLU A 23 53.11 -31.42 -4.04
C GLU A 23 53.66 -30.29 -4.92
N MET A 24 54.71 -30.60 -5.65
CA MET A 24 55.41 -29.67 -6.51
C MET A 24 55.52 -30.24 -7.90
N LYS A 25 55.49 -29.39 -8.90
CA LYS A 25 55.87 -29.71 -10.29
C LYS A 25 56.94 -28.70 -10.71
N GLY A 26 58.14 -29.22 -10.97
CA GLY A 26 59.29 -28.34 -11.12
C GLY A 26 59.55 -27.57 -9.85
N ARG A 27 59.61 -26.24 -9.96
CA ARG A 27 59.91 -25.35 -8.81
C ARG A 27 58.67 -24.65 -8.26
N LYS A 28 57.47 -25.09 -8.65
CA LYS A 28 56.24 -24.41 -8.25
C LYS A 28 55.28 -25.36 -7.56
N PRO A 29 54.46 -24.86 -6.63
CA PRO A 29 53.34 -25.62 -6.09
C PRO A 29 52.43 -26.12 -7.22
N ASN A 30 52.13 -27.42 -7.20
CA ASN A 30 51.23 -28.04 -8.19
C ASN A 30 50.74 -29.35 -7.61
N GLY A 31 49.43 -29.52 -7.50
CA GLY A 31 48.76 -30.63 -6.81
C GLY A 31 48.32 -30.20 -5.40
N LYS A 32 48.28 -31.13 -4.46
CA LYS A 32 47.73 -30.88 -3.12
C LYS A 32 48.82 -30.36 -2.18
N GLY A 33 48.48 -29.31 -1.43
CA GLY A 33 49.37 -28.72 -0.46
C GLY A 33 48.73 -27.74 0.46
N LYS A 34 49.59 -27.17 1.35
CA LYS A 34 49.14 -26.24 2.41
C LYS A 34 50.03 -24.99 2.40
N THR A 35 49.38 -23.84 2.44
CA THR A 35 50.08 -22.53 2.56
C THR A 35 49.72 -21.87 3.89
N VAL A 36 50.74 -21.41 4.61
CA VAL A 36 50.58 -20.56 5.81
C VAL A 36 51.00 -19.15 5.41
N PHE A 37 50.06 -18.22 5.53
CA PHE A 37 50.30 -16.81 5.21
C PHE A 37 50.84 -16.07 6.41
N LYS A 38 51.53 -14.94 6.20
CA LYS A 38 52.11 -14.15 7.26
C LYS A 38 51.10 -13.62 8.26
N ASN A 39 49.88 -13.31 7.79
CA ASN A 39 48.79 -12.85 8.64
C ASN A 39 48.12 -13.94 9.45
N GLY A 40 48.55 -15.19 9.32
CA GLY A 40 47.99 -16.32 10.02
C GLY A 40 46.92 -17.08 9.27
N ASP A 41 46.53 -16.62 8.09
CA ASP A 41 45.60 -17.39 7.23
C ASP A 41 46.24 -18.70 6.80
N VAL A 42 45.42 -19.72 6.58
CA VAL A 42 45.91 -21.05 6.10
C VAL A 42 45.03 -21.49 4.94
N PHE A 43 45.70 -21.88 3.85
CA PHE A 43 45.02 -22.54 2.73
C PHE A 43 45.51 -23.98 2.63
N GLU A 44 44.54 -24.90 2.46
CA GLU A 44 44.83 -26.32 2.21
C GLU A 44 43.99 -26.81 1.04
N GLY A 45 44.67 -27.19 -0.05
CA GLY A 45 43.95 -27.58 -1.24
C GLY A 45 44.82 -27.73 -2.47
N GLU A 46 44.24 -27.56 -3.62
CA GLU A 46 44.88 -27.83 -4.90
C GLU A 46 45.52 -26.60 -5.52
N TYR A 47 46.66 -26.80 -6.14
CA TYR A 47 47.45 -25.80 -6.85
C TYR A 47 47.72 -26.19 -8.27
N VAL A 48 47.71 -25.22 -9.18
CA VAL A 48 48.16 -25.38 -10.56
C VAL A 48 49.13 -24.25 -10.86
N LYS A 49 50.39 -24.60 -11.21
CA LYS A 49 51.42 -23.64 -11.59
C LYS A 49 51.61 -22.51 -10.59
N GLY A 50 51.56 -22.84 -9.29
CA GLY A 50 51.77 -21.90 -8.22
C GLY A 50 50.53 -21.13 -7.76
N LYS A 51 49.38 -21.36 -8.34
CA LYS A 51 48.13 -20.69 -7.99
C LYS A 51 47.09 -21.69 -7.46
N ARG A 52 46.27 -21.22 -6.50
CA ARG A 52 45.17 -22.02 -6.00
C ARG A 52 44.17 -22.24 -7.11
N GLU A 53 43.87 -23.48 -7.42
CA GLU A 53 42.99 -23.86 -8.48
C GLU A 53 42.44 -25.27 -8.22
N GLY A 54 41.12 -25.47 -8.38
CA GLY A 54 40.44 -26.68 -7.97
C GLY A 54 39.87 -26.51 -6.57
N TYR A 55 39.70 -27.61 -5.82
CA TYR A 55 39.10 -27.58 -4.49
C TYR A 55 40.11 -27.17 -3.40
N GLY A 56 39.70 -26.33 -2.48
CA GLY A 56 40.52 -25.99 -1.34
C GLY A 56 39.78 -25.28 -0.22
N ILE A 57 40.35 -25.33 0.98
CA ILE A 57 39.80 -24.72 2.19
C ILE A 57 40.74 -23.58 2.62
N TYR A 58 40.17 -22.39 2.76
CA TYR A 58 40.85 -21.19 3.25
C TYR A 58 40.30 -20.85 4.62
N MET A 59 41.21 -20.79 5.61
CA MET A 59 40.83 -20.52 7.01
C MET A 59 41.50 -19.21 7.48
N PHE A 60 40.67 -18.33 8.04
CA PHE A 60 41.12 -17.07 8.64
C PHE A 60 41.34 -17.25 10.13
N PRO A 61 42.26 -16.45 10.75
CA PRO A 61 42.51 -16.55 12.19
C PRO A 61 41.29 -16.29 13.07
N ASP A 62 40.31 -15.49 12.59
CA ASP A 62 39.06 -15.17 13.31
C ASP A 62 38.03 -16.30 13.29
N GLY A 63 38.32 -17.38 12.56
CA GLY A 63 37.42 -18.52 12.44
C GLY A 63 36.56 -18.55 11.18
N GLU A 64 36.58 -17.50 10.36
CA GLU A 64 35.93 -17.55 9.04
C GLU A 64 36.60 -18.62 8.18
N LYS A 65 35.83 -19.20 7.27
CA LYS A 65 36.33 -20.29 6.44
C LYS A 65 35.59 -20.33 5.11
N TYR A 66 36.38 -20.57 4.02
CA TYR A 66 35.81 -20.90 2.71
C TYR A 66 36.17 -22.32 2.32
N GLU A 67 35.20 -23.09 1.89
CA GLU A 67 35.40 -24.45 1.35
C GLU A 67 34.81 -24.52 -0.05
N GLY A 68 35.63 -24.67 -1.06
CA GLY A 68 35.08 -24.76 -2.41
C GLY A 68 36.11 -24.67 -3.52
N GLN A 69 35.61 -24.29 -4.66
CA GLN A 69 36.39 -24.22 -5.88
C GLN A 69 37.19 -22.92 -5.96
N TRP A 70 38.35 -23.01 -6.58
CA TRP A 70 39.30 -21.92 -6.78
C TRP A 70 39.70 -21.88 -8.25
N PHE A 71 39.97 -20.68 -8.74
CA PHE A 71 40.54 -20.51 -10.07
C PHE A 71 41.49 -19.30 -10.03
N GLN A 72 42.77 -19.55 -10.34
CA GLN A 72 43.84 -18.52 -10.40
C GLN A 72 43.81 -17.63 -9.13
N ASP A 73 43.94 -18.26 -7.96
CA ASP A 73 43.98 -17.64 -6.64
C ASP A 73 42.73 -16.96 -6.18
N GLN A 74 41.60 -17.16 -6.86
CA GLN A 74 40.32 -16.56 -6.48
C GLN A 74 39.24 -17.62 -6.24
N GLN A 75 38.37 -17.35 -5.29
CA GLN A 75 37.14 -18.14 -5.10
C GLN A 75 36.34 -18.05 -6.40
N HIS A 76 35.98 -19.21 -6.94
CA HIS A 76 35.36 -19.26 -8.25
C HIS A 76 34.65 -20.60 -8.43
N GLY A 77 33.41 -20.56 -8.97
CA GLY A 77 32.59 -21.75 -9.06
C GLY A 77 31.87 -22.03 -7.76
N LYS A 78 31.65 -23.29 -7.42
CA LYS A 78 30.84 -23.66 -6.26
C LYS A 78 31.66 -23.63 -4.97
N GLY A 79 31.10 -23.02 -3.90
CA GLY A 79 31.77 -22.97 -2.61
C GLY A 79 30.89 -22.52 -1.47
N ILE A 80 31.33 -22.86 -0.25
CA ILE A 80 30.63 -22.52 0.98
C ILE A 80 31.50 -21.58 1.80
N TYR A 81 30.96 -20.44 2.22
CA TYR A 81 31.66 -19.49 3.09
C TYR A 81 30.97 -19.45 4.47
N TYR A 82 31.76 -19.63 5.51
CA TYR A 82 31.33 -19.55 6.91
C TYR A 82 31.82 -18.24 7.49
N PHE A 83 30.87 -17.34 7.76
CA PHE A 83 31.18 -16.02 8.30
C PHE A 83 31.39 -16.07 9.82
N MET A 84 32.11 -15.12 10.36
CA MET A 84 32.38 -15.02 11.80
C MET A 84 31.09 -14.86 12.63
N ASN A 85 30.06 -14.22 12.07
CA ASN A 85 28.76 -14.04 12.72
C ASN A 85 27.85 -15.25 12.61
N ASN A 86 28.36 -16.40 12.14
CA ASN A 86 27.61 -17.63 11.90
C ASN A 86 26.65 -17.60 10.69
N ASN A 87 26.73 -16.59 9.85
CA ASN A 87 26.12 -16.68 8.52
C ASN A 87 26.87 -17.71 7.69
N ARG A 88 26.16 -18.35 6.76
CA ARG A 88 26.75 -19.30 5.84
C ARG A 88 26.20 -19.10 4.43
N TYR A 89 27.09 -18.86 3.46
CA TYR A 89 26.71 -18.81 2.06
C TYR A 89 27.08 -20.13 1.38
N ASP A 90 26.17 -20.74 0.66
CA ASP A 90 26.38 -21.96 -0.12
C ASP A 90 25.93 -21.69 -1.55
N GLY A 91 26.86 -21.52 -2.47
CA GLY A 91 26.49 -21.19 -3.84
C GLY A 91 27.67 -20.88 -4.74
N MET A 92 27.38 -20.16 -5.78
CA MET A 92 28.34 -19.84 -6.84
C MET A 92 29.15 -18.61 -6.51
N TRP A 93 30.39 -18.61 -6.96
CA TRP A 93 31.40 -17.57 -6.78
C TRP A 93 32.00 -17.17 -8.11
N TYR A 94 32.33 -15.90 -8.25
CA TYR A 94 33.08 -15.39 -9.41
C TYR A 94 34.04 -14.34 -8.91
N GLN A 95 35.37 -14.62 -9.11
CA GLN A 95 36.45 -13.70 -8.76
C GLN A 95 36.32 -13.13 -7.35
N ASP A 96 36.20 -14.02 -6.35
CA ASP A 96 36.06 -13.72 -4.92
C ASP A 96 34.71 -13.12 -4.48
N TYR A 97 33.76 -12.99 -5.40
CA TYR A 97 32.42 -12.47 -5.07
C TYR A 97 31.35 -13.57 -5.14
N GLN A 98 30.38 -13.50 -4.25
CA GLN A 98 29.14 -14.25 -4.39
C GLN A 98 28.49 -13.79 -5.70
N HIS A 99 28.22 -14.73 -6.58
CA HIS A 99 27.77 -14.40 -7.94
C HIS A 99 27.10 -15.61 -8.60
N GLY A 100 25.91 -15.39 -9.16
CA GLY A 100 25.08 -16.48 -9.69
C GLY A 100 24.15 -17.01 -8.61
N GLU A 101 23.73 -18.26 -8.74
CA GLU A 101 22.77 -18.86 -7.78
C GLU A 101 23.47 -19.22 -6.48
N GLY A 102 22.81 -18.90 -5.35
CA GLY A 102 23.34 -19.23 -4.04
C GLY A 102 22.32 -19.04 -2.91
N THR A 103 22.60 -19.73 -1.80
CA THR A 103 21.77 -19.69 -0.60
C THR A 103 22.55 -19.07 0.56
N MET A 104 21.97 -18.04 1.18
CA MET A 104 22.52 -17.48 2.40
C MET A 104 21.67 -17.92 3.58
N TYR A 105 22.32 -18.60 4.53
CA TYR A 105 21.74 -18.96 5.82
C TYR A 105 22.20 -17.91 6.83
N TYR A 106 21.26 -17.07 7.28
CA TYR A 106 21.59 -16.02 8.26
C TYR A 106 21.52 -16.56 9.68
N HIS A 107 22.36 -16.04 10.56
CA HIS A 107 22.47 -16.49 11.95
C HIS A 107 21.16 -16.32 12.74
N ASN A 108 20.30 -15.38 12.32
CA ASN A 108 19.01 -15.14 12.98
C ASN A 108 17.90 -16.08 12.49
N GLY A 109 18.22 -17.03 11.60
CA GLY A 109 17.24 -17.96 11.06
C GLY A 109 16.62 -17.57 9.73
N ASP A 110 16.95 -16.38 9.22
CA ASP A 110 16.51 -15.95 7.88
C ASP A 110 17.23 -16.78 6.81
N LEU A 111 16.64 -16.87 5.63
CA LEU A 111 17.15 -17.64 4.50
C LEU A 111 16.93 -16.85 3.20
N TYR A 112 17.97 -16.70 2.39
CA TYR A 112 17.81 -16.22 1.02
C TYR A 112 18.25 -17.28 0.04
N VAL A 113 17.41 -17.56 -0.95
CA VAL A 113 17.71 -18.48 -2.06
C VAL A 113 17.48 -17.72 -3.37
N GLY A 114 18.54 -17.51 -4.15
CA GLY A 114 18.38 -16.82 -5.41
C GLY A 114 19.68 -16.33 -6.02
N HIS A 115 19.53 -15.32 -6.85
CA HIS A 115 20.62 -14.78 -7.65
C HIS A 115 21.43 -13.72 -6.90
N TRP A 116 22.75 -13.72 -7.16
CA TRP A 116 23.72 -12.82 -6.54
C TRP A 116 24.58 -12.17 -7.62
N VAL A 117 24.93 -10.91 -7.42
CA VAL A 117 25.94 -10.21 -8.21
C VAL A 117 26.85 -9.42 -7.28
N ASN A 118 28.15 -9.73 -7.29
CA ASN A 118 29.15 -9.01 -6.50
C ASN A 118 28.73 -8.83 -5.02
N ASP A 119 28.42 -9.95 -4.37
CA ASP A 119 28.04 -10.05 -2.95
C ASP A 119 26.67 -9.49 -2.61
N LYS A 120 25.89 -9.08 -3.58
CA LYS A 120 24.56 -8.49 -3.35
C LYS A 120 23.46 -9.33 -3.99
N ARG A 121 22.33 -9.41 -3.32
CA ARG A 121 21.14 -10.03 -3.90
C ARG A 121 20.69 -9.18 -5.09
N GLU A 122 20.52 -9.85 -6.21
CA GLU A 122 20.23 -9.22 -7.50
C GLU A 122 19.37 -10.18 -8.32
N GLY A 123 18.48 -9.67 -9.18
CA GLY A 123 17.64 -10.54 -10.00
C GLY A 123 16.58 -11.27 -9.17
N GLU A 124 16.21 -12.47 -9.55
CA GLU A 124 15.16 -13.24 -8.89
C GLU A 124 15.67 -13.96 -7.65
N GLY A 125 14.90 -13.89 -6.58
CA GLY A 125 15.23 -14.60 -5.34
C GLY A 125 14.12 -14.59 -4.32
N THR A 126 14.20 -15.54 -3.37
CA THR A 126 13.24 -15.70 -2.28
C THR A 126 13.94 -15.49 -0.95
N TYR A 127 13.43 -14.54 -0.17
CA TYR A 127 13.87 -14.30 1.21
C TYR A 127 12.79 -14.79 2.16
N THR A 128 13.18 -15.69 3.07
CA THR A 128 12.28 -16.22 4.10
C THR A 128 12.80 -15.75 5.45
N TRP A 129 11.98 -14.99 6.18
CA TRP A 129 12.30 -14.55 7.54
C TRP A 129 12.08 -15.67 8.54
N ALA A 130 12.78 -15.59 9.67
CA ALA A 130 12.65 -16.59 10.74
C ALA A 130 11.22 -16.73 11.27
N ASN A 131 10.44 -15.63 11.23
CA ASN A 131 9.03 -15.62 11.64
C ASN A 131 8.07 -16.26 10.64
N GLY A 132 8.58 -16.72 9.48
CA GLY A 132 7.76 -17.33 8.43
C GLY A 132 7.31 -16.41 7.33
N ALA A 133 7.54 -15.10 7.44
CA ALA A 133 7.28 -14.17 6.35
C ALA A 133 8.17 -14.51 5.15
N LYS A 134 7.70 -14.19 3.92
CA LYS A 134 8.39 -14.62 2.71
C LYS A 134 8.20 -13.60 1.59
N TYR A 135 9.30 -13.18 0.98
CA TYR A 135 9.29 -12.39 -0.26
C TYR A 135 9.85 -13.23 -1.39
N THR A 136 9.14 -13.26 -2.52
CA THR A 136 9.60 -13.91 -3.76
C THR A 136 9.48 -12.90 -4.89
N GLY A 137 10.59 -12.58 -5.54
CA GLY A 137 10.57 -11.63 -6.62
C GLY A 137 11.92 -11.03 -6.95
N HIS A 138 11.87 -9.85 -7.52
CA HIS A 138 13.05 -9.16 -8.02
C HIS A 138 13.82 -8.40 -6.95
N TRP A 139 15.14 -8.43 -7.05
CA TRP A 139 16.08 -7.77 -6.15
C TRP A 139 17.05 -6.90 -6.94
N LYS A 140 17.48 -5.80 -6.36
CA LYS A 140 18.52 -4.94 -6.90
C LYS A 140 19.32 -4.33 -5.75
N ASN A 141 20.63 -4.56 -5.76
CA ASN A 141 21.55 -4.03 -4.73
C ASN A 141 21.05 -4.33 -3.30
N ASP A 142 20.72 -5.59 -3.02
CA ASP A 142 20.23 -6.08 -1.72
C ASP A 142 18.84 -5.59 -1.31
N LYS A 143 18.11 -4.94 -2.20
CA LYS A 143 16.78 -4.40 -1.90
C LYS A 143 15.72 -4.99 -2.83
N LYS A 144 14.52 -5.16 -2.29
CA LYS A 144 13.36 -5.52 -3.12
C LYS A 144 13.14 -4.41 -4.15
N ASN A 145 13.05 -4.78 -5.41
CA ASN A 145 12.93 -3.82 -6.51
C ASN A 145 12.32 -4.52 -7.72
N GLY A 146 11.33 -3.90 -8.36
CA GLY A 146 10.61 -4.52 -9.47
C GLY A 146 9.41 -5.33 -8.99
N LYS A 147 9.05 -6.38 -9.68
CA LYS A 147 7.89 -7.21 -9.34
C LYS A 147 8.22 -8.19 -8.22
N GLY A 148 7.30 -8.31 -7.25
CA GLY A 148 7.48 -9.27 -6.17
C GLY A 148 6.24 -9.48 -5.31
N ILE A 149 6.22 -10.64 -4.63
CA ILE A 149 5.14 -11.07 -3.76
C ILE A 149 5.67 -11.16 -2.35
N MET A 150 5.06 -10.41 -1.41
CA MET A 150 5.36 -10.48 0.00
C MET A 150 4.20 -11.14 0.74
N ASN A 151 4.49 -12.17 1.50
CA ASN A 151 3.57 -12.80 2.43
C ASN A 151 4.09 -12.54 3.85
N TRP A 152 3.33 -11.80 4.65
CA TRP A 152 3.70 -11.52 6.04
C TRP A 152 3.25 -12.65 6.97
N ASP A 153 3.85 -12.70 8.13
CA ASP A 153 3.54 -13.71 9.15
C ASP A 153 2.13 -13.58 9.74
N ASP A 154 1.52 -12.38 9.62
CA ASP A 154 0.14 -12.14 10.05
C ASP A 154 -0.91 -12.56 9.01
N GLY A 155 -0.49 -13.03 7.84
CA GLY A 155 -1.38 -13.46 6.75
C GLY A 155 -1.67 -12.41 5.70
N CYS A 156 -1.18 -11.18 5.86
CA CYS A 156 -1.27 -10.17 4.80
C CYS A 156 -0.42 -10.57 3.60
N LYS A 157 -0.83 -10.15 2.41
CA LYS A 157 -0.12 -10.42 1.16
C LYS A 157 -0.10 -9.19 0.28
N TYR A 158 1.06 -8.89 -0.30
CA TYR A 158 1.18 -7.87 -1.34
C TYR A 158 1.79 -8.49 -2.59
N GLU A 159 1.22 -8.18 -3.75
CA GLU A 159 1.74 -8.57 -5.05
C GLU A 159 1.77 -7.36 -5.96
N GLY A 160 2.97 -6.95 -6.39
CA GLY A 160 3.11 -5.79 -7.24
C GLY A 160 4.51 -5.23 -7.31
N ASP A 161 4.59 -3.93 -7.56
CA ASP A 161 5.85 -3.23 -7.76
C ASP A 161 6.50 -2.83 -6.44
N TRP A 162 7.82 -2.89 -6.43
CA TRP A 162 8.69 -2.51 -5.32
C TRP A 162 9.78 -1.57 -5.82
N LYS A 163 10.19 -0.66 -4.96
CA LYS A 163 11.34 0.20 -5.20
C LYS A 163 12.08 0.41 -3.89
N ASP A 164 13.36 -0.01 -3.86
CA ASP A 164 14.23 0.16 -2.69
C ASP A 164 13.55 -0.26 -1.39
N ASP A 165 13.03 -1.51 -1.35
CA ASP A 165 12.39 -2.16 -0.21
C ASP A 165 10.99 -1.67 0.14
N VAL A 166 10.43 -0.70 -0.59
CA VAL A 166 9.08 -0.19 -0.31
C VAL A 166 8.13 -0.48 -1.48
N ARG A 167 6.84 -0.65 -1.16
CA ARG A 167 5.80 -0.77 -2.18
C ARG A 167 5.71 0.54 -2.94
N HIS A 168 5.73 0.45 -4.26
CA HIS A 168 5.75 1.61 -5.13
C HIS A 168 5.17 1.21 -6.49
N GLY A 169 4.55 2.16 -7.23
CA GLY A 169 3.92 1.83 -8.50
C GLY A 169 2.58 1.15 -8.31
N LYS A 170 2.34 0.01 -8.95
CA LYS A 170 1.05 -0.70 -8.90
C LYS A 170 1.16 -1.98 -8.10
N GLY A 171 0.12 -2.26 -7.28
CA GLY A 171 0.10 -3.51 -6.53
C GLY A 171 -1.21 -3.77 -5.82
N VAL A 172 -1.41 -5.03 -5.47
CA VAL A 172 -2.61 -5.53 -4.77
C VAL A 172 -2.21 -5.97 -3.37
N PHE A 173 -2.84 -5.39 -2.36
CA PHE A 173 -2.66 -5.75 -0.96
C PHE A 173 -3.90 -6.47 -0.44
N GLU A 174 -3.71 -7.66 0.11
CA GLU A 174 -4.76 -8.42 0.76
C GLU A 174 -4.52 -8.41 2.27
N TYR A 175 -5.48 -7.88 3.01
CA TYR A 175 -5.43 -7.76 4.47
C TYR A 175 -5.98 -9.02 5.14
N THR A 176 -5.56 -9.28 6.36
CA THR A 176 -6.02 -10.45 7.14
C THR A 176 -7.51 -10.45 7.42
N ASN A 177 -8.13 -9.25 7.50
CA ASN A 177 -9.58 -9.12 7.72
C ASN A 177 -10.43 -9.37 6.47
N GLY A 178 -9.79 -9.65 5.32
CA GLY A 178 -10.47 -9.86 4.05
C GLY A 178 -10.59 -8.63 3.15
N ASP A 179 -10.15 -7.47 3.63
CA ASP A 179 -10.07 -6.28 2.76
C ASP A 179 -9.00 -6.47 1.70
N LYS A 180 -9.16 -5.76 0.57
CA LYS A 180 -8.21 -5.78 -0.54
C LYS A 180 -8.09 -4.39 -1.14
N TYR A 181 -6.86 -3.92 -1.35
CA TYR A 181 -6.59 -2.70 -2.11
C TYR A 181 -5.88 -3.07 -3.40
N ASP A 182 -6.36 -2.52 -4.52
CA ASP A 182 -5.78 -2.70 -5.85
C ASP A 182 -5.56 -1.31 -6.47
N GLY A 183 -4.31 -0.89 -6.58
CA GLY A 183 -4.04 0.44 -7.10
C GLY A 183 -2.60 0.90 -6.99
N ASP A 184 -2.45 2.22 -6.96
CA ASP A 184 -1.15 2.87 -6.94
C ASP A 184 -0.60 2.98 -5.52
N TRP A 185 0.72 2.92 -5.42
CA TRP A 185 1.49 2.99 -4.18
C TRP A 185 2.65 3.98 -4.35
N ALA A 186 2.96 4.70 -3.29
CA ALA A 186 4.18 5.48 -3.18
C ALA A 186 4.71 5.38 -1.75
N ASP A 187 6.00 5.01 -1.61
CA ASP A 187 6.68 4.92 -0.31
C ASP A 187 5.88 4.14 0.75
N ASP A 188 5.42 2.92 0.39
CA ASP A 188 4.64 2.00 1.23
C ASP A 188 3.21 2.45 1.53
N ILE A 189 2.74 3.52 0.94
CA ILE A 189 1.43 4.10 1.24
C ILE A 189 0.58 4.13 -0.04
N GLN A 190 -0.72 3.88 0.10
CA GLN A 190 -1.69 4.05 -0.99
C GLN A 190 -1.65 5.50 -1.47
N HIS A 191 -1.53 5.68 -2.78
CA HIS A 191 -1.37 7.00 -3.38
C HIS A 191 -1.88 6.93 -4.83
N GLY A 192 -2.25 8.11 -5.42
CA GLY A 192 -2.77 8.12 -6.78
C GLY A 192 -4.16 7.52 -6.86
N ARG A 193 -4.39 6.58 -7.77
CA ARG A 193 -5.71 5.97 -7.95
C ARG A 193 -5.72 4.51 -7.52
N GLY A 194 -6.86 4.09 -6.94
CA GLY A 194 -7.01 2.71 -6.54
C GLY A 194 -8.45 2.34 -6.20
N THR A 195 -8.66 1.04 -6.06
CA THR A 195 -9.94 0.47 -5.64
C THR A 195 -9.73 -0.28 -4.34
N TYR A 196 -10.54 0.05 -3.35
CA TYR A 196 -10.53 -0.63 -2.06
C TYR A 196 -11.78 -1.49 -1.92
N TYR A 197 -11.59 -2.77 -1.68
CA TYR A 197 -12.66 -3.74 -1.45
C TYR A 197 -12.72 -4.04 0.04
N PHE A 198 -13.78 -3.61 0.70
CA PHE A 198 -13.99 -3.91 2.12
C PHE A 198 -14.56 -5.32 2.28
N HIS A 199 -14.17 -6.01 3.32
CA HIS A 199 -14.73 -7.35 3.63
C HIS A 199 -16.23 -7.30 3.90
N THR A 200 -16.75 -6.13 4.24
CA THR A 200 -18.20 -5.88 4.45
C THR A 200 -19.00 -5.87 3.17
N GLY A 201 -18.34 -5.84 2.00
CA GLY A 201 -18.97 -5.71 0.70
C GLY A 201 -18.98 -4.28 0.15
N ASP A 202 -18.57 -3.31 0.94
CA ASP A 202 -18.36 -1.94 0.45
C ASP A 202 -17.19 -1.91 -0.53
N ARG A 203 -17.19 -0.91 -1.43
CA ARG A 203 -16.10 -0.69 -2.39
C ARG A 203 -15.89 0.79 -2.63
N TYR A 204 -14.65 1.23 -2.62
CA TYR A 204 -14.29 2.59 -3.03
C TYR A 204 -13.43 2.55 -4.28
N GLU A 205 -13.72 3.41 -5.26
CA GLU A 205 -12.92 3.62 -6.46
C GLU A 205 -12.59 5.10 -6.58
N GLY A 206 -11.32 5.46 -6.55
CA GLY A 206 -10.96 6.87 -6.65
C GLY A 206 -9.53 7.17 -6.28
N SER A 207 -9.30 8.43 -5.92
CA SER A 207 -7.97 8.94 -5.61
C SER A 207 -7.61 8.78 -4.14
N TYR A 208 -6.31 8.62 -3.90
CA TYR A 208 -5.70 8.52 -2.57
C TYR A 208 -4.56 9.53 -2.45
N LEU A 209 -4.43 10.12 -1.29
CA LEU A 209 -3.30 10.93 -0.89
C LEU A 209 -2.88 10.50 0.50
N LEU A 210 -1.62 10.04 0.64
CA LEU A 210 -1.05 9.58 1.92
C LEU A 210 -1.96 8.60 2.67
N GLY A 211 -2.50 7.63 1.93
CA GLY A 211 -3.32 6.56 2.51
C GLY A 211 -4.78 6.90 2.72
N GLU A 212 -5.21 8.11 2.41
CA GLU A 212 -6.60 8.53 2.61
C GLU A 212 -7.30 8.87 1.31
N ARG A 213 -8.60 8.59 1.23
CA ARG A 213 -9.43 8.97 0.07
C ARG A 213 -9.41 10.48 -0.09
N THR A 214 -9.22 10.94 -1.32
CA THR A 214 -9.13 12.37 -1.66
C THR A 214 -9.67 12.61 -3.07
N GLY A 215 -10.03 13.87 -3.38
CA GLY A 215 -10.48 14.24 -4.71
C GLY A 215 -11.73 13.48 -5.12
N GLU A 216 -11.93 13.28 -6.41
CA GLU A 216 -13.10 12.60 -6.94
C GLU A 216 -13.02 11.09 -6.75
N GLY A 217 -14.12 10.50 -6.30
CA GLY A 217 -14.23 9.05 -6.13
C GLY A 217 -15.67 8.59 -6.05
N VAL A 218 -15.83 7.27 -6.07
CA VAL A 218 -17.13 6.60 -5.96
C VAL A 218 -17.07 5.61 -4.81
N TYR A 219 -18.02 5.73 -3.89
CA TYR A 219 -18.15 4.78 -2.79
C TYR A 219 -19.45 3.98 -2.96
N TYR A 220 -19.31 2.66 -3.06
CA TYR A 220 -20.42 1.72 -3.16
C TYR A 220 -20.62 1.05 -1.80
N HIS A 221 -21.78 1.28 -1.17
CA HIS A 221 -22.14 0.58 0.06
C HIS A 221 -22.70 -0.80 -0.26
N ALA A 222 -22.47 -1.76 0.61
CA ALA A 222 -22.96 -3.12 0.44
C ALA A 222 -24.49 -3.19 0.37
N ASN A 223 -25.18 -2.25 1.03
CA ASN A 223 -26.64 -2.17 1.04
C ASN A 223 -27.23 -1.57 -0.23
N GLY A 224 -26.41 -1.15 -1.20
CA GLY A 224 -26.87 -0.54 -2.44
C GLY A 224 -26.80 0.99 -2.48
N ASP A 225 -26.46 1.65 -1.38
CA ASP A 225 -26.22 3.10 -1.38
C ASP A 225 -24.94 3.40 -2.17
N LYS A 226 -24.89 4.61 -2.76
CA LYS A 226 -23.74 5.03 -3.59
C LYS A 226 -23.48 6.50 -3.43
N TYR A 227 -22.21 6.86 -3.22
CA TYR A 227 -21.75 8.25 -3.25
C TYR A 227 -20.82 8.46 -4.44
N VAL A 228 -21.05 9.52 -5.20
CA VAL A 228 -20.18 9.96 -6.30
C VAL A 228 -19.82 11.42 -6.03
N GLY A 229 -18.55 11.70 -5.79
CA GLY A 229 -18.16 13.08 -5.52
C GLY A 229 -16.80 13.22 -4.88
N ASN A 230 -16.61 14.36 -4.22
CA ASN A 230 -15.33 14.72 -3.65
C ASN A 230 -15.13 14.16 -2.25
N PHE A 231 -13.88 13.81 -1.97
CA PHE A 231 -13.39 13.35 -0.67
C PHE A 231 -12.26 14.25 -0.19
N LYS A 232 -12.15 14.39 1.11
CA LYS A 232 -11.04 15.05 1.78
C LYS A 232 -10.77 14.35 3.10
N ASN A 233 -9.51 13.95 3.32
CA ASN A 233 -9.12 13.22 4.54
C ASN A 233 -10.01 12.01 4.81
N GLY A 234 -10.36 11.26 3.77
CA GLY A 234 -11.18 10.05 3.87
C GLY A 234 -12.67 10.28 4.02
N MET A 235 -13.13 11.54 4.07
CA MET A 235 -14.54 11.89 4.29
C MET A 235 -15.15 12.53 3.05
N GLN A 236 -16.46 12.36 2.87
CA GLN A 236 -17.22 13.10 1.87
C GLN A 236 -17.13 14.59 2.22
N ASP A 237 -16.61 15.37 1.28
CA ASP A 237 -16.35 16.79 1.51
C ASP A 237 -16.27 17.50 0.15
N GLY A 238 -17.01 18.61 0.01
CA GLY A 238 -17.16 19.30 -1.27
C GLY A 238 -18.44 18.91 -1.98
N LYS A 239 -18.43 18.82 -3.29
CA LYS A 239 -19.61 18.48 -4.09
C LYS A 239 -19.73 16.96 -4.25
N GLY A 240 -20.97 16.45 -4.12
CA GLY A 240 -21.20 15.04 -4.34
C GLY A 240 -22.67 14.67 -4.38
N THR A 241 -22.95 13.53 -5.00
CA THR A 241 -24.29 12.95 -5.14
C THR A 241 -24.36 11.65 -4.37
N PHE A 242 -25.29 11.55 -3.44
CA PHE A 242 -25.58 10.33 -2.68
C PHE A 242 -26.91 9.76 -3.16
N THR A 243 -26.90 8.51 -3.58
CA THR A 243 -28.08 7.77 -4.01
C THR A 243 -28.33 6.65 -3.02
N TRP A 244 -29.46 6.68 -2.33
CA TRP A 244 -29.86 5.62 -1.41
C TRP A 244 -30.45 4.44 -2.15
N ALA A 245 -30.36 3.28 -1.56
CA ALA A 245 -30.90 2.04 -2.15
C ALA A 245 -32.41 2.14 -2.41
N ASN A 246 -33.12 2.95 -1.61
CA ASN A 246 -34.57 3.15 -1.78
C ASN A 246 -34.91 4.12 -2.92
N GLY A 247 -33.94 4.67 -3.62
CA GLY A 247 -34.14 5.59 -4.75
C GLY A 247 -34.08 7.07 -4.38
N ALA A 248 -33.94 7.44 -3.09
CA ALA A 248 -33.70 8.83 -2.70
C ALA A 248 -32.35 9.30 -3.20
N VAL A 249 -32.24 10.60 -3.50
CA VAL A 249 -30.99 11.20 -4.02
C VAL A 249 -30.74 12.54 -3.37
N TYR A 250 -29.51 12.77 -2.92
CA TYR A 250 -29.04 14.10 -2.54
C TYR A 250 -27.92 14.52 -3.48
N GLU A 251 -28.01 15.72 -4.03
CA GLU A 251 -26.98 16.32 -4.85
C GLU A 251 -26.64 17.70 -4.30
N GLY A 252 -25.40 17.88 -3.88
CA GLY A 252 -25.00 19.15 -3.30
C GLY A 252 -23.70 19.10 -2.53
N SER A 253 -23.59 20.02 -1.57
CA SER A 253 -22.37 20.19 -0.78
C SER A 253 -22.34 19.29 0.44
N TRP A 254 -21.11 18.86 0.79
CA TRP A 254 -20.82 17.97 1.91
C TRP A 254 -19.70 18.54 2.74
N LYS A 255 -19.70 18.26 4.02
CA LYS A 255 -18.62 18.59 4.94
C LYS A 255 -18.50 17.50 6.00
N ASN A 256 -17.33 16.88 6.09
CA ASN A 256 -17.05 15.84 7.09
C ASN A 256 -18.15 14.77 7.15
N ASN A 257 -18.50 14.19 5.99
CA ASN A 257 -19.51 13.15 5.83
C ASN A 257 -20.95 13.60 6.05
N LYS A 258 -21.19 14.89 6.18
CA LYS A 258 -22.53 15.42 6.42
C LYS A 258 -22.97 16.36 5.31
N ARG A 259 -24.25 16.34 4.97
CA ARG A 259 -24.84 17.31 4.05
C ARG A 259 -24.76 18.68 4.72
N ASP A 260 -24.09 19.60 4.07
CA ASP A 260 -23.78 20.92 4.62
C ASP A 260 -23.58 21.90 3.46
N GLY A 261 -24.25 23.07 3.50
CA GLY A 261 -24.25 24.04 2.42
C GLY A 261 -25.49 23.93 1.56
N ARG A 262 -25.36 24.17 0.25
CA ARG A 262 -26.50 24.08 -0.67
C ARG A 262 -26.63 22.67 -1.21
N GLY A 263 -27.89 22.17 -1.28
CA GLY A 263 -28.15 20.87 -1.85
C GLY A 263 -29.61 20.60 -2.09
N VAL A 264 -29.86 19.64 -3.01
CA VAL A 264 -31.18 19.20 -3.42
C VAL A 264 -31.36 17.75 -2.96
N TYR A 265 -32.40 17.50 -2.16
CA TYR A 265 -32.77 16.17 -1.69
C TYR A 265 -34.08 15.77 -2.33
N LYS A 266 -34.09 14.65 -3.03
CA LYS A 266 -35.28 14.06 -3.62
C LYS A 266 -35.58 12.76 -2.89
N TRP A 267 -36.76 12.73 -2.20
CA TRP A 267 -37.21 11.53 -1.50
C TRP A 267 -37.68 10.45 -2.50
N SER A 268 -37.72 9.23 -2.05
CA SER A 268 -38.19 8.10 -2.89
C SER A 268 -39.61 8.26 -3.39
N ASN A 269 -40.45 8.98 -2.65
CA ASN A 269 -41.84 9.26 -3.06
C ASN A 269 -41.92 10.40 -4.09
N GLY A 270 -40.83 11.12 -4.35
CA GLY A 270 -40.78 12.21 -5.31
C GLY A 270 -40.84 13.61 -4.72
N ASP A 271 -41.02 13.76 -3.41
CA ASP A 271 -40.88 15.07 -2.75
C ASP A 271 -39.44 15.61 -2.94
N VAL A 272 -39.29 16.93 -3.02
CA VAL A 272 -37.99 17.58 -3.27
C VAL A 272 -37.80 18.74 -2.32
N TYR A 273 -36.64 18.76 -1.63
CA TYR A 273 -36.16 19.93 -0.91
C TYR A 273 -34.94 20.49 -1.64
N ASP A 274 -34.96 21.80 -1.88
CA ASP A 274 -33.86 22.52 -2.51
C ASP A 274 -33.51 23.71 -1.65
N GLY A 275 -32.34 23.69 -1.00
CA GLY A 275 -31.98 24.78 -0.11
C GLY A 275 -30.72 24.54 0.70
N ASP A 276 -30.67 25.23 1.83
CA ASP A 276 -29.54 25.21 2.74
C ASP A 276 -29.59 23.99 3.67
N TRP A 277 -28.43 23.43 3.97
CA TRP A 277 -28.24 22.28 4.83
C TRP A 277 -27.20 22.56 5.88
N LYS A 278 -27.36 22.00 7.05
CA LYS A 278 -26.36 21.98 8.11
C LYS A 278 -26.48 20.68 8.90
N ASP A 279 -25.34 19.98 9.06
CA ASP A 279 -25.28 18.74 9.85
C ASP A 279 -26.40 17.75 9.51
N ASN A 280 -26.57 17.46 8.21
CA ASN A 280 -27.55 16.51 7.65
C ASN A 280 -29.00 16.94 7.72
N ARG A 281 -29.30 18.18 8.07
CA ARG A 281 -30.67 18.68 8.16
C ARG A 281 -30.86 19.98 7.39
N PRO A 282 -32.03 20.19 6.77
CA PRO A 282 -32.38 21.50 6.24
C PRO A 282 -32.28 22.58 7.33
N ASN A 283 -31.49 23.60 7.07
CA ASN A 283 -31.29 24.73 7.96
C ASN A 283 -30.98 25.97 7.11
N GLY A 284 -31.70 27.04 7.32
CA GLY A 284 -31.57 28.24 6.51
C GLY A 284 -32.74 28.41 5.55
N GLN A 285 -32.49 28.83 4.33
CA GLN A 285 -33.54 29.09 3.34
C GLN A 285 -33.68 27.89 2.39
N GLY A 286 -34.92 27.52 2.09
CA GLY A 286 -35.16 26.41 1.18
C GLY A 286 -36.56 26.38 0.61
N THR A 287 -36.74 25.52 -0.40
CA THR A 287 -37.99 25.28 -1.06
C THR A 287 -38.30 23.79 -0.98
N LEU A 288 -39.49 23.45 -0.44
CA LEU A 288 -40.00 22.10 -0.36
C LEU A 288 -41.18 21.96 -1.32
N LYS A 289 -41.10 20.99 -2.24
CA LYS A 289 -42.20 20.66 -3.17
C LYS A 289 -42.60 19.22 -2.94
N THR A 290 -43.91 19.01 -2.70
CA THR A 290 -44.42 17.66 -2.52
C THR A 290 -45.12 17.17 -3.80
N VAL A 291 -45.15 15.86 -3.97
CA VAL A 291 -45.87 15.23 -5.09
C VAL A 291 -47.39 15.48 -5.01
N ALA A 292 -47.89 15.77 -3.80
CA ALA A 292 -49.31 16.15 -3.60
C ALA A 292 -49.63 17.55 -4.13
N GLY A 293 -48.61 18.34 -4.56
CA GLY A 293 -48.82 19.66 -5.14
C GLY A 293 -48.58 20.82 -4.19
N MET A 294 -48.18 20.59 -2.97
CA MET A 294 -47.87 21.66 -2.00
C MET A 294 -46.45 22.16 -2.23
N GLN A 295 -46.25 23.46 -2.11
CA GLN A 295 -44.91 24.08 -2.13
C GLN A 295 -44.77 25.00 -0.92
N TYR A 296 -43.62 24.88 -0.21
CA TYR A 296 -43.21 25.81 0.84
C TYR A 296 -41.90 26.44 0.42
N LYS A 297 -41.81 27.76 0.60
CA LYS A 297 -40.55 28.50 0.40
C LYS A 297 -40.33 29.41 1.58
N GLY A 298 -39.20 29.22 2.29
CA GLY A 298 -38.91 30.03 3.46
C GLY A 298 -37.83 29.40 4.32
N GLY A 299 -37.88 29.79 5.63
CA GLY A 299 -36.90 29.34 6.58
C GLY A 299 -37.09 27.92 7.07
N PHE A 300 -36.00 27.27 7.43
CA PHE A 300 -35.97 25.96 8.06
C PHE A 300 -34.97 25.97 9.22
N VAL A 301 -35.31 25.25 10.28
CA VAL A 301 -34.43 24.97 11.41
C VAL A 301 -34.58 23.47 11.72
N ASP A 302 -33.46 22.75 11.72
CA ASP A 302 -33.38 21.33 12.04
C ASP A 302 -34.43 20.48 11.29
N GLY A 303 -34.63 20.80 10.00
CA GLY A 303 -35.52 20.07 9.12
C GLY A 303 -36.97 20.49 9.15
N LEU A 304 -37.35 21.44 10.00
CA LEU A 304 -38.71 21.93 10.11
C LEU A 304 -38.85 23.38 9.66
N GLU A 305 -39.99 23.71 9.06
CA GLU A 305 -40.30 25.09 8.66
C GLU A 305 -40.18 26.00 9.93
N ASP A 306 -39.48 27.10 9.79
CA ASP A 306 -39.24 28.00 10.90
C ASP A 306 -38.94 29.41 10.37
N GLY A 307 -39.56 30.41 10.94
CA GLY A 307 -39.44 31.80 10.48
C GLY A 307 -40.46 32.14 9.39
N GLN A 308 -40.16 33.16 8.61
CA GLN A 308 -41.01 33.62 7.53
C GLN A 308 -41.08 32.64 6.39
N GLY A 309 -42.27 32.36 5.88
CA GLY A 309 -42.43 31.42 4.75
C GLY A 309 -43.71 31.64 3.97
N VAL A 310 -43.74 31.09 2.76
CA VAL A 310 -44.84 31.10 1.84
C VAL A 310 -45.22 29.66 1.51
N GLN A 311 -46.46 29.29 1.75
CA GLN A 311 -46.97 27.98 1.41
C GLN A 311 -48.05 28.09 0.34
N ILE A 312 -47.89 27.31 -0.74
CA ILE A 312 -48.87 27.28 -1.83
C ILE A 312 -49.42 25.86 -1.91
N ASP A 313 -50.76 25.72 -1.86
CA ASP A 313 -51.41 24.41 -1.95
C ASP A 313 -51.61 24.01 -3.41
N LYS A 314 -52.13 22.79 -3.62
CA LYS A 314 -52.39 22.26 -4.97
C LYS A 314 -53.38 23.07 -5.80
N ASP A 315 -54.24 23.85 -5.14
CA ASP A 315 -55.27 24.66 -5.81
C ASP A 315 -54.75 26.08 -6.08
N GLY A 316 -53.53 26.40 -5.72
CA GLY A 316 -52.91 27.68 -5.93
C GLY A 316 -53.15 28.69 -4.81
N ASN A 317 -53.83 28.30 -3.74
CA ASN A 317 -54.03 29.16 -2.57
C ASN A 317 -52.69 29.40 -1.87
N ARG A 318 -52.44 30.64 -1.48
CA ARG A 318 -51.16 31.08 -0.97
C ARG A 318 -51.28 31.57 0.45
N PHE A 319 -50.51 30.94 1.37
CA PHE A 319 -50.35 31.37 2.74
C PHE A 319 -49.02 32.09 2.90
N GLU A 320 -49.03 33.35 3.35
CA GLU A 320 -47.82 34.10 3.69
C GLU A 320 -47.86 34.37 5.19
N GLY A 321 -46.84 33.89 5.93
CA GLY A 321 -46.81 34.08 7.35
C GLY A 321 -45.56 33.53 7.99
N PHE A 322 -45.72 33.11 9.24
CA PHE A 322 -44.59 32.65 10.05
C PHE A 322 -44.84 31.22 10.53
N PHE A 323 -43.74 30.53 10.72
CA PHE A 323 -43.71 29.15 11.17
C PHE A 323 -42.75 29.00 12.34
N LYS A 324 -43.02 28.03 13.20
CA LYS A 324 -42.12 27.64 14.29
C LYS A 324 -42.25 26.15 14.50
N GLN A 325 -41.10 25.45 14.41
CA GLN A 325 -41.02 23.99 14.56
C GLN A 325 -42.08 23.27 13.70
N GLY A 326 -42.22 23.71 12.45
CA GLY A 326 -43.12 23.12 11.48
C GLY A 326 -44.59 23.56 11.58
N LYS A 327 -44.95 24.38 12.54
CA LYS A 327 -46.33 24.83 12.77
C LYS A 327 -46.47 26.31 12.44
N LYS A 328 -47.64 26.69 11.89
CA LYS A 328 -48.00 28.08 11.68
C LYS A 328 -47.99 28.81 13.04
N ASN A 329 -47.30 29.95 13.10
CA ASN A 329 -47.13 30.66 14.34
C ASN A 329 -46.82 32.14 14.06
N GLY A 330 -47.80 33.02 14.23
CA GLY A 330 -47.68 34.45 13.98
C GLY A 330 -48.71 34.97 13.00
N PRO A 331 -48.63 36.25 12.64
CA PRO A 331 -49.58 36.86 11.69
C PRO A 331 -49.41 36.27 10.31
N PHE A 332 -50.52 36.21 9.58
CA PHE A 332 -50.53 35.66 8.22
C PHE A 332 -51.58 36.32 7.33
N VAL A 333 -51.39 36.18 6.04
CA VAL A 333 -52.36 36.53 5.00
C VAL A 333 -52.49 35.34 4.05
N GLU A 334 -53.72 34.94 3.74
CA GLU A 334 -54.00 33.87 2.79
C GLU A 334 -54.75 34.44 1.62
N THR A 335 -54.28 34.14 0.37
CA THR A 335 -54.85 34.60 -0.87
C THR A 335 -55.19 33.40 -1.76
N ASP A 336 -56.18 33.58 -2.61
CA ASP A 336 -56.53 32.56 -3.64
C ASP A 336 -55.52 32.64 -4.83
N LYS A 337 -55.69 31.76 -5.82
CA LYS A 337 -54.83 31.71 -7.01
C LYS A 337 -54.84 33.02 -7.82
N ASP A 338 -55.86 33.85 -7.68
CA ASP A 338 -56.03 35.13 -8.37
C ASP A 338 -55.54 36.31 -7.53
N GLY A 339 -55.00 36.05 -6.33
CA GLY A 339 -54.44 37.06 -5.45
C GLY A 339 -55.43 37.74 -4.52
N LYS A 340 -56.69 37.24 -4.51
CA LYS A 340 -57.73 37.79 -3.62
C LYS A 340 -57.53 37.27 -2.19
N VAL A 341 -57.55 38.14 -1.21
CA VAL A 341 -57.47 37.78 0.22
C VAL A 341 -58.70 36.98 0.61
N ILE A 342 -58.50 35.75 1.10
CA ILE A 342 -59.56 34.84 1.54
C ILE A 342 -59.54 34.68 3.07
N LYS A 343 -58.40 34.96 3.72
CA LYS A 343 -58.24 34.83 5.16
C LYS A 343 -57.05 35.60 5.66
N LYS A 344 -57.16 36.22 6.84
CA LYS A 344 -56.01 36.79 7.52
C LYS A 344 -56.25 36.73 9.04
N GLY A 345 -55.14 36.74 9.80
CA GLY A 345 -55.25 36.61 11.25
C GLY A 345 -53.90 36.28 11.85
N THR A 346 -53.93 35.57 12.96
CA THR A 346 -52.75 35.13 13.69
C THR A 346 -52.92 33.68 14.10
N TYR A 347 -51.88 32.89 13.91
CA TYR A 347 -51.76 31.52 14.44
C TYR A 347 -50.88 31.54 15.69
N LYS A 348 -51.16 30.64 16.63
CA LYS A 348 -50.33 30.35 17.77
C LYS A 348 -50.15 28.83 17.88
N PHE A 349 -48.93 28.35 17.65
CA PHE A 349 -48.62 26.91 17.67
C PHE A 349 -49.58 26.07 16.87
N GLY A 350 -49.89 26.51 15.63
CA GLY A 350 -50.76 25.80 14.72
C GLY A 350 -52.25 25.99 14.88
N ARG A 351 -52.69 26.81 15.86
CA ARG A 351 -54.07 27.11 16.11
C ARG A 351 -54.42 28.56 15.74
N LEU A 352 -55.48 28.70 14.95
CA LEU A 352 -56.02 30.02 14.59
C LEU A 352 -56.59 30.71 15.82
N GLN A 353 -56.19 31.95 16.01
CA GLN A 353 -56.64 32.79 17.13
C GLN A 353 -57.89 33.59 16.79
#